data_66a6f8d1b1285f3ec0ee5ea25d428633
#
_entry.id   66a6f8d1b1285f3ec0ee5ea25d428633
#
_cell.length_a   1.000
_cell.length_b   1.000
_cell.length_c   1.000
_cell.angle_alpha   90.00
_cell.angle_beta   90.00
_cell.angle_gamma   90.00
#
_symmetry.space_group_name_H-M   'P 1'
#
loop_
_entity.id
_entity.type
_entity.pdbx_description
1 polymer ?
#
loop_
_entity_poly.entity_id
_entity_poly.type
_entity_poly.pdbx_seq_one_letter_code
_entity_poly.pdbx_strand_id
1 'polypeptide(L)'
;FWLSVLTEVKNRGVKDVLIACVDGLTGFSEAINTVFPKTEVQRCIVHQIRTCCKFVNYKDRKEFCADMRSIYTAATEELAVESLLKFGEKWGKKYALSVKPWITHWDNVKTFFKCNTNNKISGIF
;
A
#
# COMPACT_ATOMS: atom_id res chain seq x y z
N PHE A 1 21.24 -6.69 0.59
CA PHE A 1 20.65 -7.68 -0.35
C PHE A 1 19.85 -6.98 -1.47
N TRP A 2 18.83 -6.19 -1.14
CA TRP A 2 17.98 -5.53 -2.14
C TRP A 2 18.73 -4.52 -2.99
N LEU A 3 19.65 -3.77 -2.40
CA LEU A 3 20.48 -2.82 -3.12
C LEU A 3 21.31 -3.51 -4.22
N SER A 4 21.89 -4.66 -3.91
CA SER A 4 22.65 -5.48 -4.86
C SER A 4 21.77 -5.99 -6.00
N VAL A 5 20.58 -6.50 -5.69
CA VAL A 5 19.62 -7.00 -6.70
C VAL A 5 19.18 -5.88 -7.64
N LEU A 6 18.80 -4.73 -7.11
CA LEU A 6 18.34 -3.59 -7.92
C LEU A 6 19.47 -2.97 -8.75
N THR A 7 20.69 -2.94 -8.21
CA THR A 7 21.88 -2.50 -8.96
C THR A 7 22.14 -3.41 -10.13
N GLU A 8 22.01 -4.73 -9.96
CA GLU A 8 22.15 -5.69 -11.05
C GLU A 8 21.07 -5.49 -12.12
N VAL A 9 19.81 -5.26 -11.73
CA VAL A 9 18.71 -4.95 -12.65
C VAL A 9 19.05 -3.71 -13.49
N LYS A 10 19.57 -2.66 -12.86
CA LYS A 10 20.02 -1.45 -13.55
C LYS A 10 21.18 -1.73 -14.52
N ASN A 11 22.17 -2.50 -14.09
CA ASN A 11 23.32 -2.88 -14.91
C ASN A 11 22.93 -3.73 -16.12
N ARG A 12 21.83 -4.45 -16.04
CA ARG A 12 21.28 -5.22 -17.17
C ARG A 12 20.50 -4.38 -18.18
N GLY A 13 20.41 -3.07 -17.99
CA GLY A 13 19.86 -2.12 -18.95
C GLY A 13 18.52 -1.52 -18.60
N VAL A 14 17.97 -1.79 -17.40
CA VAL A 14 16.76 -1.10 -16.92
C VAL A 14 17.15 0.31 -16.50
N LYS A 15 16.69 1.31 -17.26
CA LYS A 15 17.02 2.72 -17.03
C LYS A 15 16.11 3.37 -16.01
N ASP A 16 14.81 3.13 -16.12
CA ASP A 16 13.77 3.71 -15.29
C ASP A 16 12.74 2.67 -14.85
N VAL A 17 12.27 2.83 -13.61
CA VAL A 17 11.11 2.12 -13.06
C VAL A 17 10.12 3.18 -12.64
N LEU A 18 8.93 3.20 -13.21
CA LEU A 18 7.91 4.22 -12.89
C LEU A 18 7.30 3.98 -11.52
N ILE A 19 6.85 2.75 -11.29
CA ILE A 19 6.19 2.34 -10.05
C ILE A 19 6.76 1.00 -9.61
N ALA A 20 7.07 0.89 -8.32
CA ALA A 20 7.43 -0.37 -7.67
C ALA A 20 6.38 -0.71 -6.62
N CYS A 21 5.65 -1.79 -6.85
CA CYS A 21 4.70 -2.30 -5.87
C CYS A 21 5.40 -3.29 -4.93
N VAL A 22 5.41 -2.97 -3.64
CA VAL A 22 6.16 -3.72 -2.62
C VAL A 22 5.25 -4.20 -1.50
N ASP A 23 5.59 -5.33 -0.90
CA ASP A 23 4.85 -5.92 0.22
C ASP A 23 5.30 -5.43 1.60
N GLY A 24 6.20 -4.46 1.65
CA GLY A 24 6.71 -3.86 2.87
C GLY A 24 7.92 -4.59 3.47
N LEU A 25 8.68 -5.30 2.66
CA LEU A 25 9.95 -5.89 3.08
C LEU A 25 10.93 -4.82 3.54
N THR A 26 11.58 -5.08 4.67
CA THR A 26 12.54 -4.16 5.27
C THR A 26 13.70 -3.86 4.31
N GLY A 27 14.03 -2.59 4.17
CA GLY A 27 15.13 -2.12 3.32
C GLY A 27 14.86 -2.11 1.83
N PHE A 28 13.72 -2.63 1.37
CA PHE A 28 13.43 -2.69 -0.06
C PHE A 28 13.08 -1.31 -0.64
N SER A 29 12.25 -0.54 0.06
CA SER A 29 11.90 0.82 -0.36
C SER A 29 13.11 1.76 -0.39
N GLU A 30 14.00 1.66 0.58
CA GLU A 30 15.24 2.42 0.64
C GLU A 30 16.18 2.05 -0.52
N ALA A 31 16.28 0.77 -0.84
CA ALA A 31 17.08 0.30 -1.98
C ALA A 31 16.52 0.82 -3.31
N ILE A 32 15.20 0.82 -3.49
CA ILE A 32 14.55 1.40 -4.67
C ILE A 32 14.87 2.90 -4.79
N ASN A 33 14.71 3.65 -3.71
CA ASN A 33 14.99 5.09 -3.69
C ASN A 33 16.45 5.40 -3.99
N THR A 34 17.39 4.52 -3.62
CA THR A 34 18.83 4.66 -3.90
C THR A 34 19.15 4.39 -5.38
N VAL A 35 18.63 3.31 -5.95
CA VAL A 35 18.97 2.88 -7.31
C VAL A 35 18.12 3.58 -8.37
N PHE A 36 16.84 3.77 -8.07
CA PHE A 36 15.84 4.41 -8.93
C PHE A 36 15.12 5.54 -8.19
N PRO A 37 15.76 6.70 -7.99
CA PRO A 37 15.25 7.78 -7.11
C PRO A 37 13.94 8.42 -7.61
N LYS A 38 13.59 8.26 -8.88
CA LYS A 38 12.35 8.78 -9.46
C LYS A 38 11.18 7.80 -9.39
N THR A 39 11.42 6.58 -8.92
CA THR A 39 10.38 5.54 -8.81
C THR A 39 9.39 5.88 -7.70
N GLU A 40 8.11 5.84 -8.01
CA GLU A 40 7.07 5.87 -6.98
C GLU A 40 6.93 4.49 -6.34
N VAL A 41 7.08 4.43 -5.03
CA VAL A 41 6.92 3.19 -4.26
C VAL A 41 5.48 3.08 -3.81
N GLN A 42 4.81 2.02 -4.25
CA GLN A 42 3.45 1.69 -3.83
C GLN A 42 3.46 0.46 -2.93
N ARG A 43 2.77 0.54 -1.81
CA ARG A 43 2.56 -0.62 -0.96
C ARG A 43 1.45 -1.52 -1.53
N CYS A 44 1.70 -2.82 -1.56
CA CYS A 44 0.73 -3.79 -2.06
C CYS A 44 -0.52 -3.83 -1.16
N ILE A 45 -1.67 -3.41 -1.71
CA ILE A 45 -2.93 -3.35 -0.97
C ILE A 45 -3.40 -4.74 -0.55
N VAL A 46 -3.25 -5.74 -1.41
CA VAL A 46 -3.65 -7.13 -1.09
C VAL A 46 -2.86 -7.65 0.11
N HIS A 47 -1.56 -7.41 0.14
CA HIS A 47 -0.70 -7.79 1.26
C HIS A 47 -1.09 -7.03 2.53
N GLN A 48 -1.36 -5.74 2.42
CA GLN A 48 -1.83 -4.89 3.52
C GLN A 48 -3.13 -5.43 4.13
N ILE A 49 -4.11 -5.76 3.30
CA ILE A 49 -5.40 -6.32 3.73
C ILE A 49 -5.18 -7.64 4.49
N ARG A 50 -4.40 -8.55 3.94
CA ARG A 50 -4.11 -9.84 4.57
C ARG A 50 -3.44 -9.68 5.92
N THR A 51 -2.48 -8.78 6.03
CA THR A 51 -1.77 -8.50 7.28
C THR A 51 -2.72 -7.91 8.32
N CYS A 52 -3.57 -6.98 7.94
CA CYS A 52 -4.54 -6.37 8.85
C CYS A 52 -5.57 -7.37 9.37
N CYS A 53 -6.12 -8.22 8.50
CA CYS A 53 -7.12 -9.22 8.88
C CYS A 53 -6.59 -10.31 9.82
N LYS A 54 -5.27 -10.50 9.88
CA LYS A 54 -4.61 -11.53 10.67
C LYS A 54 -4.89 -11.42 12.18
N PHE A 55 -5.04 -10.20 12.66
CA PHE A 55 -5.22 -9.89 14.08
C PHE A 55 -6.66 -9.59 14.48
N VAL A 56 -7.62 -9.76 13.55
CA VAL A 56 -9.04 -9.48 13.79
C VAL A 56 -9.78 -10.75 14.14
N ASN A 57 -10.58 -10.68 15.22
CA ASN A 57 -11.42 -11.80 15.65
C ASN A 57 -12.42 -12.20 14.56
N TYR A 58 -12.73 -13.47 14.48
CA TYR A 58 -13.64 -14.01 13.47
C TYR A 58 -15.01 -13.28 13.45
N LYS A 59 -15.56 -12.96 14.61
CA LYS A 59 -16.85 -12.26 14.74
C LYS A 59 -16.86 -10.89 14.05
N ASP A 60 -15.76 -10.15 14.15
CA ASP A 60 -15.65 -8.79 13.61
C ASP A 60 -15.11 -8.75 12.19
N ARG A 61 -14.52 -9.84 11.71
CA ARG A 61 -13.76 -9.86 10.46
C ARG A 61 -14.57 -9.41 9.25
N LYS A 62 -15.83 -9.83 9.16
CA LYS A 62 -16.69 -9.46 8.01
C LYS A 62 -16.93 -7.94 7.96
N GLU A 63 -17.29 -7.35 9.09
CA GLU A 63 -17.54 -5.91 9.18
C GLU A 63 -16.25 -5.10 9.04
N PHE A 64 -15.18 -5.53 9.70
CA PHE A 64 -13.85 -4.93 9.58
C PHE A 64 -13.36 -4.90 8.13
N CYS A 65 -13.48 -6.00 7.40
CA CYS A 65 -13.09 -6.06 6.01
C CYS A 65 -14.00 -5.21 5.11
N ALA A 66 -15.30 -5.11 5.40
CA ALA A 66 -16.21 -4.24 4.66
C ALA A 66 -15.86 -2.76 4.86
N ASP A 67 -15.59 -2.34 6.09
CA ASP A 67 -15.17 -0.97 6.39
C ASP A 67 -13.81 -0.64 5.77
N MET A 68 -12.85 -1.58 5.82
CA MET A 68 -11.55 -1.43 5.18
C MET A 68 -11.68 -1.33 3.64
N ARG A 69 -12.60 -2.07 3.05
CA ARG A 69 -12.86 -2.02 1.61
C ARG A 69 -13.25 -0.62 1.15
N SER A 70 -14.00 0.14 1.94
CA SER A 70 -14.38 1.51 1.60
C SER A 70 -13.19 2.45 1.42
N ILE A 71 -12.03 2.13 2.01
CA ILE A 71 -10.79 2.91 1.86
C ILE A 71 -10.22 2.72 0.46
N TYR A 72 -9.94 1.48 0.05
CA TYR A 72 -9.24 1.22 -1.20
C TYR A 72 -10.16 1.17 -2.44
N THR A 73 -11.48 1.16 -2.27
CA THR A 73 -12.45 1.29 -3.37
C THR A 73 -13.00 2.70 -3.54
N ALA A 74 -12.54 3.66 -2.74
CA ALA A 74 -12.95 5.05 -2.88
C ALA A 74 -12.59 5.61 -4.25
N ALA A 75 -13.45 6.48 -4.77
CA ALA A 75 -13.26 7.07 -6.10
C ALA A 75 -12.11 8.08 -6.16
N THR A 76 -11.81 8.73 -5.02
CA THR A 76 -10.76 9.74 -4.90
C THR A 76 -9.93 9.52 -3.62
N GLU A 77 -8.73 10.13 -3.58
CA GLU A 77 -7.89 10.11 -2.39
C GLU A 77 -8.58 10.74 -1.18
N GLU A 78 -9.31 11.85 -1.39
CA GLU A 78 -10.02 12.57 -0.32
C GLU A 78 -11.10 11.69 0.33
N LEU A 79 -11.88 10.97 -0.48
CA LEU A 79 -12.89 10.02 0.01
C LEU A 79 -12.23 8.82 0.71
N ALA A 80 -11.08 8.40 0.25
CA ALA A 80 -10.31 7.34 0.90
C ALA A 80 -9.81 7.77 2.28
N VAL A 81 -9.32 9.00 2.42
CA VAL A 81 -8.90 9.57 3.71
C VAL A 81 -10.08 9.67 4.68
N GLU A 82 -11.23 10.11 4.20
CA GLU A 82 -12.45 10.15 5.03
C GLU A 82 -12.84 8.76 5.54
N SER A 83 -12.82 7.76 4.66
CA SER A 83 -13.08 6.37 5.02
C SER A 83 -12.02 5.82 5.99
N LEU A 84 -10.76 6.19 5.81
CA LEU A 84 -9.67 5.81 6.71
C LEU A 84 -9.85 6.41 8.11
N LEU A 85 -10.27 7.65 8.22
CA LEU A 85 -10.55 8.29 9.52
C LEU A 85 -11.69 7.60 10.24
N LYS A 86 -12.80 7.33 9.56
CA LYS A 86 -13.94 6.58 10.12
C LYS A 86 -13.52 5.17 10.58
N PHE A 87 -12.74 4.49 9.76
CA PHE A 87 -12.18 3.18 10.07
C PHE A 87 -11.27 3.22 11.31
N GLY A 88 -10.41 4.23 11.41
CA GLY A 88 -9.55 4.45 12.58
C GLY A 88 -10.32 4.73 13.86
N GLU A 89 -11.36 5.56 13.79
CA GLU A 89 -12.22 5.85 14.93
C GLU A 89 -12.97 4.60 15.44
N LYS A 90 -13.52 3.83 14.53
CA LYS A 90 -14.32 2.63 14.85
C LYS A 90 -13.44 1.48 15.38
N TRP A 91 -12.33 1.20 14.75
CA TRP A 91 -11.54 0.00 14.99
C TRP A 91 -10.20 0.24 15.70
N GLY A 92 -9.72 1.48 15.72
CA GLY A 92 -8.39 1.81 16.22
C GLY A 92 -8.12 1.43 17.67
N LYS A 93 -9.12 1.51 18.54
CA LYS A 93 -8.98 1.12 19.94
C LYS A 93 -8.96 -0.41 20.12
N LYS A 94 -9.80 -1.11 19.37
CA LYS A 94 -9.95 -2.57 19.46
C LYS A 94 -8.86 -3.32 18.72
N TYR A 95 -8.47 -2.84 17.56
CA TYR A 95 -7.51 -3.49 16.66
C TYR A 95 -6.40 -2.53 16.22
N ALA A 96 -5.70 -1.94 17.18
CA ALA A 96 -4.63 -0.96 16.91
C ALA A 96 -3.55 -1.49 15.96
N LEU A 97 -3.14 -2.76 16.11
CA LEU A 97 -2.12 -3.39 15.24
C LEU A 97 -2.60 -3.57 13.79
N SER A 98 -3.90 -3.70 13.59
CA SER A 98 -4.51 -3.83 12.25
C SER A 98 -4.76 -2.48 11.59
N VAL A 99 -5.06 -1.44 12.37
CA VAL A 99 -5.38 -0.09 11.86
C VAL A 99 -4.11 0.74 11.64
N LYS A 100 -3.15 0.67 12.55
CA LYS A 100 -1.91 1.46 12.51
C LYS A 100 -1.16 1.38 11.17
N PRO A 101 -0.99 0.22 10.52
CA PRO A 101 -0.29 0.15 9.23
C PRO A 101 -0.93 1.00 8.12
N TRP A 102 -2.25 1.14 8.11
CA TRP A 102 -2.95 1.99 7.16
C TRP A 102 -2.58 3.46 7.32
N ILE A 103 -2.48 3.93 8.56
CA ILE A 103 -2.13 5.32 8.87
C ILE A 103 -0.64 5.56 8.63
N THR A 104 0.22 4.68 9.17
CA THR A 104 1.68 4.82 9.09
C THR A 104 2.20 4.75 7.65
N HIS A 105 1.61 3.90 6.81
CA HIS A 105 2.04 3.69 5.43
C HIS A 105 1.15 4.35 4.39
N TRP A 106 0.30 5.29 4.82
CA TRP A 106 -0.65 5.96 3.93
C TRP A 106 0.02 6.59 2.69
N ASP A 107 1.16 7.24 2.85
CA ASP A 107 1.88 7.86 1.74
C ASP A 107 2.26 6.87 0.63
N ASN A 108 2.56 5.63 0.97
CA ASN A 108 2.84 4.57 0.00
C ASN A 108 1.58 3.86 -0.50
N VAL A 109 0.49 3.88 0.26
CA VAL A 109 -0.81 3.32 -0.14
C VAL A 109 -1.53 4.27 -1.09
N LYS A 110 -1.51 5.57 -0.82
CA LYS A 110 -2.20 6.58 -1.65
C LYS A 110 -1.70 6.67 -3.09
N THR A 111 -0.50 6.20 -3.38
CA THR A 111 0.03 6.09 -4.74
C THR A 111 -0.90 5.27 -5.65
N PHE A 112 -1.61 4.30 -5.09
CA PHE A 112 -2.64 3.52 -5.79
C PHE A 112 -3.72 4.40 -6.43
N PHE A 113 -4.16 5.46 -5.75
CA PHE A 113 -5.20 6.36 -6.28
C PHE A 113 -4.68 7.21 -7.43
N LYS A 114 -3.42 7.60 -7.43
CA LYS A 114 -2.80 8.30 -8.56
C LYS A 114 -2.79 7.44 -9.82
N CYS A 115 -2.46 6.15 -9.68
CA CYS A 115 -2.42 5.21 -10.80
C CYS A 115 -3.82 4.92 -11.33
N ASN A 116 -4.82 4.84 -10.46
CA ASN A 116 -6.20 4.51 -10.82
C ASN A 116 -6.93 5.68 -11.50
N THR A 117 -6.67 6.91 -11.09
CA THR A 117 -7.26 8.11 -11.71
C THR A 117 -6.74 8.37 -13.12
N ASN A 118 -5.53 7.97 -13.42
CA ASN A 118 -4.95 8.10 -14.76
C ASN A 118 -5.43 7.04 -15.76
N ASN A 119 -6.24 6.11 -15.33
CA ASN A 119 -7.04 5.11 -16.08
C ASN A 119 -6.39 4.49 -17.34
N LYS A 120 -5.05 4.53 -17.43
CA LYS A 120 -4.32 4.06 -18.61
C LYS A 120 -3.40 2.86 -18.33
N ILE A 121 -3.47 2.33 -17.12
CA ILE A 121 -2.80 1.08 -16.77
C ILE A 121 -3.86 0.03 -16.42
N SER A 122 -4.86 -0.08 -17.28
CA SER A 122 -5.72 -1.26 -17.31
C SER A 122 -4.86 -2.41 -17.83
N GLY A 123 -4.36 -3.25 -16.96
CA GLY A 123 -3.61 -4.45 -17.34
C GLY A 123 -2.53 -4.92 -16.37
N ILE A 124 -2.36 -4.26 -15.23
CA ILE A 124 -1.37 -4.66 -14.22
C ILE A 124 -1.99 -5.46 -13.06
N PHE A 125 -3.27 -5.68 -13.10
CA PHE A 125 -3.94 -6.53 -12.10
C PHE A 125 -4.68 -7.68 -12.79
#